data_0b328a1e8b33b70e400eeb7fa240fae6
#
_entry.id   0b328a1e8b33b70e400eeb7fa240fae6
#
_cell.length_a   1.000
_cell.length_b   1.000
_cell.length_c   1.000
_cell.angle_alpha   90.00
_cell.angle_beta   90.00
_cell.angle_gamma   90.00
#
_symmetry.space_group_name_H-M   'P 1'
#
loop_
_entity.id
_entity.type
_entity.pdbx_description
1 polymer ?
#
loop_
_entity_poly.entity_id
_entity_poly.type
_entity_poly.pdbx_seq_one_letter_code
_entity_poly.pdbx_strand_id
1 'polypeptide(L)'
;MLACCVAGCIAFALSQEPQAAASSAASQPAASSSDAENGMLTAAQAQALLDDPRMVLVNHTHKLADGYTITTKKCGSSTAINKDLQTEAADAFFAMQAAAAKDGVDIRMQSGYRSVDYQTKLYNNKTQYYRDQGCSEADARAKAATIVNPPGYSEHATGLAADLNTPEHTSLDEGFENTAAFRWLCQHAVEYGFILRYPKEAEAVTEITYEPWHWRYVGPENAALISQSGLCFEDAVAVLQKLAAGQSVTG
;
A
#
# COMPACT_ATOMS: atom_id res chain seq x y z
N MET A 1 -23.09 20.55 12.77
CA MET A 1 -23.56 19.37 13.52
C MET A 1 -24.49 18.59 12.63
N LEU A 2 -24.04 17.51 12.03
CA LEU A 2 -24.86 16.35 11.66
C LEU A 2 -23.86 15.20 11.43
N ALA A 3 -23.75 14.34 12.43
CA ALA A 3 -23.04 13.08 12.32
C ALA A 3 -23.91 12.14 11.48
N CYS A 4 -23.47 11.79 10.27
CA CYS A 4 -24.03 10.68 9.53
C CYS A 4 -23.23 9.42 9.89
N CYS A 5 -23.75 8.66 10.87
CA CYS A 5 -23.33 7.26 11.07
C CYS A 5 -23.82 6.48 9.85
N VAL A 6 -22.91 6.13 8.95
CA VAL A 6 -23.16 5.10 7.94
C VAL A 6 -22.66 3.79 8.55
N ALA A 7 -23.59 3.04 9.15
CA ALA A 7 -23.37 1.63 9.48
C ALA A 7 -23.35 0.85 8.14
N GLY A 8 -22.18 0.68 7.56
CA GLY A 8 -21.95 -0.15 6.40
C GLY A 8 -21.47 -1.53 6.86
N CYS A 9 -22.27 -2.57 6.67
CA CYS A 9 -21.79 -3.95 6.76
C CYS A 9 -20.68 -4.13 5.72
N ILE A 10 -19.44 -4.33 6.16
CA ILE A 10 -18.30 -4.60 5.29
C ILE A 10 -18.38 -6.05 4.83
N ALA A 11 -18.97 -6.29 3.66
CA ALA A 11 -18.95 -7.56 2.98
C ALA A 11 -17.76 -7.57 2.01
N PHE A 12 -16.75 -8.40 2.27
CA PHE A 12 -15.73 -8.73 1.28
C PHE A 12 -16.33 -9.69 0.25
N ALA A 13 -16.72 -9.16 -0.92
CA ALA A 13 -17.27 -9.96 -2.00
C ALA A 13 -16.15 -10.45 -2.93
N LEU A 14 -16.05 -11.75 -3.11
CA LEU A 14 -15.21 -12.37 -4.15
C LEU A 14 -15.98 -12.37 -5.47
N SER A 15 -15.49 -11.66 -6.49
CA SER A 15 -16.01 -11.77 -7.85
C SER A 15 -15.62 -13.11 -8.47
N GLN A 16 -16.62 -13.90 -8.90
CA GLN A 16 -16.39 -15.15 -9.64
C GLN A 16 -16.09 -14.84 -11.10
N GLU A 17 -14.96 -15.34 -11.61
CA GLU A 17 -14.70 -15.41 -13.06
C GLU A 17 -15.47 -16.57 -13.72
N PRO A 18 -15.82 -16.49 -15.02
CA PRO A 18 -16.55 -17.55 -15.72
C PRO A 18 -15.64 -18.73 -16.04
N GLN A 19 -16.04 -19.91 -15.61
CA GLN A 19 -15.38 -21.19 -15.85
C GLN A 19 -15.39 -21.58 -17.33
N ALA A 20 -14.22 -21.96 -17.85
CA ALA A 20 -14.08 -22.83 -19.01
C ALA A 20 -13.87 -24.27 -18.53
N ALA A 21 -14.69 -25.20 -19.03
CA ALA A 21 -14.76 -26.57 -18.60
C ALA A 21 -13.56 -27.42 -19.04
N ALA A 22 -12.97 -28.20 -18.13
CA ALA A 22 -12.37 -29.50 -18.42
C ALA A 22 -12.34 -30.39 -17.20
N SER A 23 -12.85 -31.61 -17.37
CA SER A 23 -13.06 -32.67 -16.37
C SER A 23 -11.75 -33.31 -15.89
N SER A 24 -11.61 -33.58 -14.59
CA SER A 24 -11.25 -34.92 -14.11
C SER A 24 -11.34 -34.97 -12.57
N ALA A 25 -11.88 -36.07 -12.06
CA ALA A 25 -12.23 -36.29 -10.67
C ALA A 25 -11.01 -36.63 -9.81
N ALA A 26 -10.93 -35.93 -8.64
CA ALA A 26 -10.28 -36.47 -7.45
C ALA A 26 -11.00 -35.89 -6.22
N SER A 27 -11.47 -36.76 -5.35
CA SER A 27 -12.25 -36.47 -4.16
C SER A 27 -11.44 -35.73 -3.09
N GLN A 28 -11.90 -34.53 -2.73
CA GLN A 28 -11.47 -33.78 -1.54
C GLN A 28 -12.53 -33.91 -0.42
N PRO A 29 -12.13 -33.87 0.86
CA PRO A 29 -13.11 -33.95 1.96
C PRO A 29 -13.89 -32.63 2.06
N ALA A 30 -15.20 -32.76 2.25
CA ALA A 30 -16.15 -31.68 2.39
C ALA A 30 -15.83 -30.80 3.61
N ALA A 31 -15.45 -29.57 3.40
CA ALA A 31 -15.49 -28.51 4.40
C ALA A 31 -16.95 -28.02 4.52
N SER A 32 -17.42 -27.81 5.74
CA SER A 32 -18.78 -27.40 6.06
C SER A 32 -19.19 -26.09 5.39
N SER A 33 -20.27 -26.12 4.62
CA SER A 33 -20.73 -25.11 3.66
C SER A 33 -21.62 -24.02 4.26
N SER A 34 -21.44 -23.59 5.52
CA SER A 34 -22.32 -22.57 6.13
C SER A 34 -21.82 -21.11 6.04
N ASP A 35 -20.53 -20.88 5.79
CA ASP A 35 -19.94 -19.53 5.83
C ASP A 35 -19.75 -18.90 4.43
N ALA A 36 -19.87 -19.69 3.36
CA ALA A 36 -19.72 -19.22 1.99
C ALA A 36 -20.95 -18.44 1.45
N GLU A 37 -22.08 -18.48 2.13
CA GLU A 37 -23.33 -17.83 1.67
C GLU A 37 -23.43 -16.34 2.04
N ASN A 38 -22.51 -15.80 2.85
CA ASN A 38 -22.63 -14.42 3.36
C ASN A 38 -21.59 -13.43 2.79
N GLY A 39 -20.79 -13.81 1.80
CA GLY A 39 -19.79 -12.92 1.17
C GLY A 39 -18.65 -12.49 2.11
N MET A 40 -18.56 -13.07 3.31
CA MET A 40 -17.48 -12.78 4.28
C MET A 40 -16.33 -13.77 4.14
N LEU A 41 -15.09 -13.26 4.33
CA LEU A 41 -13.90 -14.12 4.38
C LEU A 41 -13.98 -15.07 5.57
N THR A 42 -13.63 -16.34 5.34
CA THR A 42 -13.38 -17.29 6.43
C THR A 42 -12.08 -16.96 7.16
N ALA A 43 -11.91 -17.45 8.38
CA ALA A 43 -10.66 -17.29 9.15
C ALA A 43 -9.42 -17.80 8.37
N ALA A 44 -9.55 -18.93 7.66
CA ALA A 44 -8.47 -19.49 6.85
C ALA A 44 -8.11 -18.58 5.65
N GLN A 45 -9.10 -17.98 4.98
CA GLN A 45 -8.87 -17.03 3.89
C GLN A 45 -8.22 -15.75 4.41
N ALA A 46 -8.68 -15.21 5.53
CA ALA A 46 -8.09 -14.05 6.16
C ALA A 46 -6.62 -14.31 6.56
N GLN A 47 -6.32 -15.48 7.12
CA GLN A 47 -4.95 -15.88 7.45
C GLN A 47 -4.08 -15.99 6.20
N ALA A 48 -4.59 -16.60 5.12
CA ALA A 48 -3.84 -16.70 3.86
C ALA A 48 -3.50 -15.34 3.24
N LEU A 49 -4.37 -14.34 3.39
CA LEU A 49 -4.08 -12.95 2.98
C LEU A 49 -3.00 -12.31 3.85
N LEU A 50 -3.03 -12.56 5.17
CA LEU A 50 -1.99 -12.05 6.09
C LEU A 50 -0.63 -12.72 5.88
N ASP A 51 -0.61 -13.97 5.44
CA ASP A 51 0.62 -14.72 5.14
C ASP A 51 1.24 -14.33 3.79
N ASP A 52 0.51 -13.57 2.96
CA ASP A 52 1.06 -13.03 1.71
C ASP A 52 2.18 -12.03 2.02
N PRO A 53 3.43 -12.27 1.53
CA PRO A 53 4.55 -11.36 1.79
C PRO A 53 4.33 -9.94 1.28
N ARG A 54 3.41 -9.74 0.33
CA ARG A 54 3.02 -8.42 -0.18
C ARG A 54 2.21 -7.63 0.85
N MET A 55 1.59 -8.30 1.82
CA MET A 55 0.77 -7.69 2.88
C MET A 55 1.58 -7.32 4.13
N VAL A 56 2.91 -7.42 4.09
CA VAL A 56 3.75 -7.01 5.22
C VAL A 56 3.47 -5.55 5.61
N LEU A 57 2.98 -5.34 6.82
CA LEU A 57 2.75 -4.00 7.38
C LEU A 57 4.03 -3.46 7.98
N VAL A 58 4.45 -2.29 7.52
CA VAL A 58 5.59 -1.53 8.06
C VAL A 58 5.13 -0.10 8.28
N ASN A 59 5.11 0.34 9.54
CA ASN A 59 4.68 1.70 9.94
C ASN A 59 5.31 2.05 11.29
N HIS A 60 4.87 3.12 11.94
CA HIS A 60 5.44 3.61 13.22
C HIS A 60 5.44 2.58 14.35
N THR A 61 4.57 1.58 14.31
CA THR A 61 4.45 0.53 15.33
C THR A 61 4.95 -0.85 14.86
N HIS A 62 5.10 -1.04 13.55
CA HIS A 62 5.53 -2.29 12.94
C HIS A 62 6.85 -2.10 12.20
N LYS A 63 7.95 -2.44 12.90
CA LYS A 63 9.29 -2.41 12.31
C LYS A 63 9.45 -3.53 11.29
N LEU A 64 10.10 -3.24 10.17
CA LEU A 64 10.53 -4.27 9.23
C LEU A 64 11.48 -5.25 9.93
N ALA A 65 11.28 -6.56 9.71
CA ALA A 65 12.11 -7.59 10.33
C ALA A 65 13.61 -7.39 10.02
N ASP A 66 14.44 -7.57 11.01
CA ASP A 66 15.89 -7.50 10.83
C ASP A 66 16.34 -8.62 9.87
N GLY A 67 17.21 -8.28 8.92
CA GLY A 67 17.65 -9.21 7.88
C GLY A 67 16.66 -9.42 6.73
N TYR A 68 15.59 -8.64 6.65
CA TYR A 68 14.68 -8.67 5.50
C TYR A 68 15.43 -8.42 4.19
N THR A 69 15.35 -9.36 3.26
CA THR A 69 16.07 -9.33 1.99
C THR A 69 15.09 -9.43 0.83
N ILE A 70 15.38 -8.72 -0.24
CA ILE A 70 14.56 -8.68 -1.45
C ILE A 70 15.41 -8.75 -2.70
N THR A 71 14.83 -9.24 -3.78
CA THR A 71 15.36 -9.07 -5.12
C THR A 71 14.66 -7.90 -5.78
N THR A 72 15.44 -6.93 -6.28
CA THR A 72 14.90 -5.72 -6.89
C THR A 72 15.14 -5.67 -8.39
N LYS A 73 14.24 -4.94 -9.09
CA LYS A 73 14.33 -4.59 -10.51
C LYS A 73 14.25 -3.09 -10.66
N LYS A 74 15.10 -2.51 -11.52
CA LYS A 74 15.13 -1.07 -11.78
C LYS A 74 13.88 -0.61 -12.53
N CYS A 75 13.27 0.46 -12.01
CA CYS A 75 12.13 1.13 -12.63
C CYS A 75 12.48 2.51 -13.22
N GLY A 76 13.74 2.86 -13.27
CA GLY A 76 14.27 4.09 -13.85
C GLY A 76 15.43 3.82 -14.79
N SER A 77 16.20 4.87 -15.17
CA SER A 77 17.42 4.70 -15.93
C SER A 77 18.45 3.85 -15.16
N SER A 78 19.41 3.26 -15.88
CA SER A 78 20.44 2.40 -15.27
C SER A 78 21.29 3.12 -14.20
N THR A 79 21.39 4.44 -14.29
CA THR A 79 22.13 5.31 -13.34
C THR A 79 21.26 5.88 -12.23
N ALA A 80 19.92 5.69 -12.29
CA ALA A 80 19.04 6.20 -11.25
C ALA A 80 19.24 5.41 -9.95
N ILE A 81 19.29 6.12 -8.83
CA ILE A 81 19.33 5.55 -7.49
C ILE A 81 17.93 5.55 -6.89
N ASN A 82 17.66 4.60 -5.99
CA ASN A 82 16.39 4.49 -5.27
C ASN A 82 15.13 4.44 -6.17
N LYS A 83 15.28 3.91 -7.40
CA LYS A 83 14.17 3.70 -8.35
C LYS A 83 13.99 2.22 -8.66
N ASP A 84 14.22 1.39 -7.68
CA ASP A 84 14.07 -0.07 -7.78
C ASP A 84 12.81 -0.48 -6.99
N LEU A 85 12.13 -1.52 -7.43
CA LEU A 85 11.08 -2.19 -6.65
C LEU A 85 11.40 -3.68 -6.56
N GLN A 86 10.72 -4.41 -5.68
CA GLN A 86 10.69 -5.87 -5.78
C GLN A 86 10.29 -6.27 -7.20
N THR A 87 10.81 -7.39 -7.70
CA THR A 87 10.66 -7.78 -9.11
C THR A 87 9.18 -7.80 -9.54
N GLU A 88 8.30 -8.40 -8.75
CA GLU A 88 6.87 -8.46 -9.05
C GLU A 88 6.22 -7.06 -9.08
N ALA A 89 6.50 -6.24 -8.06
CA ALA A 89 5.99 -4.86 -8.00
C ALA A 89 6.53 -4.00 -9.16
N ALA A 90 7.78 -4.24 -9.61
CA ALA A 90 8.36 -3.56 -10.77
C ALA A 90 7.67 -3.96 -12.07
N ASP A 91 7.35 -5.24 -12.25
CA ASP A 91 6.63 -5.74 -13.42
C ASP A 91 5.21 -5.16 -13.48
N ALA A 92 4.53 -5.12 -12.34
CA ALA A 92 3.22 -4.48 -12.20
C ALA A 92 3.29 -2.96 -12.49
N PHE A 93 4.31 -2.27 -11.99
CA PHE A 93 4.54 -0.85 -12.28
C PHE A 93 4.74 -0.60 -13.78
N PHE A 94 5.54 -1.41 -14.46
CA PHE A 94 5.73 -1.26 -15.92
C PHE A 94 4.44 -1.51 -16.70
N ALA A 95 3.62 -2.49 -16.30
CA ALA A 95 2.34 -2.74 -16.91
C ALA A 95 1.39 -1.54 -16.72
N MET A 96 1.32 -1.01 -15.49
CA MET A 96 0.56 0.20 -15.14
C MET A 96 1.02 1.42 -15.93
N GLN A 97 2.33 1.68 -15.99
CA GLN A 97 2.92 2.78 -16.75
C GLN A 97 2.59 2.68 -18.25
N ALA A 98 2.68 1.47 -18.82
CA ALA A 98 2.37 1.23 -20.22
C ALA A 98 0.87 1.44 -20.54
N ALA A 99 -0.03 1.12 -19.61
CA ALA A 99 -1.45 1.37 -19.75
C ALA A 99 -1.75 2.89 -19.66
N ALA A 100 -1.21 3.58 -18.66
CA ALA A 100 -1.36 5.03 -18.55
C ALA A 100 -0.85 5.78 -19.80
N ALA A 101 0.27 5.34 -20.37
CA ALA A 101 0.82 5.93 -21.59
C ALA A 101 -0.11 5.78 -22.81
N LYS A 102 -0.89 4.69 -22.91
CA LYS A 102 -1.92 4.52 -23.98
C LYS A 102 -3.05 5.55 -23.84
N ASP A 103 -3.34 5.94 -22.60
CA ASP A 103 -4.33 6.96 -22.26
C ASP A 103 -3.75 8.40 -22.29
N GLY A 104 -2.49 8.53 -22.74
CA GLY A 104 -1.80 9.82 -22.84
C GLY A 104 -1.29 10.37 -21.51
N VAL A 105 -1.17 9.52 -20.48
CA VAL A 105 -0.72 9.90 -19.14
C VAL A 105 0.70 9.39 -18.90
N ASP A 106 1.64 10.29 -18.56
CA ASP A 106 3.04 9.95 -18.27
C ASP A 106 3.25 9.83 -16.73
N ILE A 107 3.35 8.59 -16.24
CA ILE A 107 3.63 8.27 -14.84
C ILE A 107 5.10 7.85 -14.72
N ARG A 108 5.82 8.44 -13.78
CA ARG A 108 7.25 8.18 -13.57
C ARG A 108 7.57 7.77 -12.15
N MET A 109 8.54 6.87 -12.02
CA MET A 109 9.11 6.50 -10.73
C MET A 109 10.01 7.62 -10.22
N GLN A 110 9.68 8.21 -9.07
CA GLN A 110 10.52 9.18 -8.39
C GLN A 110 11.38 8.51 -7.31
N SER A 111 10.80 7.63 -6.51
CA SER A 111 11.51 6.87 -5.49
C SER A 111 10.84 5.50 -5.28
N GLY A 112 11.63 4.47 -5.15
CA GLY A 112 11.21 3.09 -4.85
C GLY A 112 11.94 2.56 -3.61
N TYR A 113 12.66 1.43 -3.74
CA TYR A 113 13.42 0.85 -2.65
C TYR A 113 14.42 1.83 -2.04
N ARG A 114 14.42 1.89 -0.71
CA ARG A 114 15.38 2.67 0.10
C ARG A 114 15.98 1.74 1.16
N SER A 115 17.30 1.63 1.20
CA SER A 115 17.96 0.95 2.30
C SER A 115 17.71 1.66 3.63
N VAL A 116 17.82 0.92 4.74
CA VAL A 116 17.69 1.50 6.10
C VAL A 116 18.72 2.62 6.32
N ASP A 117 19.94 2.47 5.79
CA ASP A 117 20.98 3.50 5.87
C ASP A 117 20.60 4.78 5.12
N TYR A 118 20.00 4.65 3.93
CA TYR A 118 19.52 5.80 3.18
C TYR A 118 18.34 6.48 3.90
N GLN A 119 17.40 5.69 4.41
CA GLN A 119 16.28 6.20 5.19
C GLN A 119 16.76 6.94 6.45
N THR A 120 17.81 6.45 7.10
CA THR A 120 18.44 7.11 8.25
C THR A 120 18.94 8.52 7.87
N LYS A 121 19.57 8.66 6.71
CA LYS A 121 20.02 9.98 6.23
C LYS A 121 18.84 10.92 5.98
N LEU A 122 17.78 10.43 5.33
CA LEU A 122 16.58 11.24 5.06
C LEU A 122 15.91 11.71 6.36
N TYR A 123 15.72 10.80 7.32
CA TYR A 123 15.11 11.12 8.61
C TYR A 123 15.94 12.13 9.41
N ASN A 124 17.25 11.93 9.47
CA ASN A 124 18.16 12.86 10.17
C ASN A 124 18.19 14.23 9.52
N ASN A 125 18.19 14.31 8.18
CA ASN A 125 18.13 15.58 7.45
C ASN A 125 16.82 16.32 7.73
N LYS A 126 15.69 15.60 7.75
CA LYS A 126 14.38 16.21 8.06
C LYS A 126 14.30 16.67 9.51
N THR A 127 14.85 15.89 10.45
CA THR A 127 14.97 16.29 11.86
C THR A 127 15.82 17.57 11.99
N GLN A 128 16.97 17.61 11.31
CA GLN A 128 17.84 18.79 11.35
C GLN A 128 17.14 20.03 10.78
N TYR A 129 16.40 19.87 9.67
CA TYR A 129 15.60 20.96 9.10
C TYR A 129 14.64 21.59 10.13
N TYR A 130 13.94 20.78 10.94
CA TYR A 130 13.06 21.32 11.99
C TYR A 130 13.81 21.90 13.17
N ARG A 131 14.99 21.36 13.52
CA ARG A 131 15.87 21.97 14.53
C ARG A 131 16.35 23.37 14.12
N ASP A 132 16.73 23.53 12.86
CA ASP A 132 17.16 24.83 12.31
C ASP A 132 16.04 25.87 12.33
N GLN A 133 14.78 25.41 12.41
CA GLN A 133 13.60 26.26 12.61
C GLN A 133 13.26 26.50 14.11
N GLY A 134 14.13 26.10 15.04
CA GLY A 134 13.97 26.35 16.46
C GLY A 134 13.18 25.30 17.23
N CYS A 135 12.86 24.15 16.64
CA CYS A 135 12.26 23.05 17.38
C CYS A 135 13.26 22.39 18.34
N SER A 136 12.76 21.91 19.49
CA SER A 136 13.55 21.00 20.33
C SER A 136 13.90 19.72 19.56
N GLU A 137 14.90 18.95 20.03
CA GLU A 137 15.27 17.66 19.41
C GLU A 137 14.07 16.70 19.37
N ALA A 138 13.31 16.62 20.47
CA ALA A 138 12.14 15.74 20.56
C ALA A 138 11.03 16.16 19.57
N ASP A 139 10.69 17.46 19.54
CA ASP A 139 9.67 17.99 18.62
C ASP A 139 10.10 17.87 17.15
N ALA A 140 11.40 18.10 16.87
CA ALA A 140 11.94 17.96 15.52
C ALA A 140 11.83 16.52 15.01
N ARG A 141 12.15 15.53 15.85
CA ARG A 141 11.99 14.10 15.54
C ARG A 141 10.53 13.73 15.33
N ALA A 142 9.64 14.17 16.22
CA ALA A 142 8.20 13.93 16.10
C ALA A 142 7.66 14.50 14.79
N LYS A 143 7.98 15.75 14.47
CA LYS A 143 7.58 16.37 13.18
C LYS A 143 8.20 15.70 11.97
N ALA A 144 9.47 15.28 12.06
CA ALA A 144 10.11 14.56 10.96
C ALA A 144 9.40 13.23 10.69
N ALA A 145 8.97 12.52 11.74
CA ALA A 145 8.34 11.21 11.65
C ALA A 145 6.98 11.24 10.92
N THR A 146 6.25 12.35 10.91
CA THR A 146 4.98 12.46 10.17
C THR A 146 5.15 12.60 8.65
N ILE A 147 6.39 12.78 8.16
CA ILE A 147 6.71 12.99 6.74
C ILE A 147 7.73 11.95 6.25
N VAL A 148 8.69 11.62 7.08
CA VAL A 148 9.76 10.65 6.78
C VAL A 148 9.81 9.63 7.90
N ASN A 149 9.32 8.44 7.66
CA ASN A 149 9.35 7.36 8.64
C ASN A 149 10.76 7.15 9.23
N PRO A 150 10.87 6.85 10.54
CA PRO A 150 12.14 6.49 11.16
C PRO A 150 12.79 5.27 10.49
N PRO A 151 14.13 5.10 10.64
CA PRO A 151 14.85 3.95 10.09
C PRO A 151 14.26 2.62 10.57
N GLY A 152 13.98 1.72 9.62
CA GLY A 152 13.35 0.42 9.87
C GLY A 152 11.82 0.46 9.90
N TYR A 153 11.19 1.63 9.87
CA TYR A 153 9.74 1.83 9.90
C TYR A 153 9.18 2.39 8.58
N SER A 154 9.99 2.39 7.51
CA SER A 154 9.58 2.85 6.18
C SER A 154 9.28 1.67 5.26
N GLU A 155 8.10 1.70 4.60
CA GLU A 155 7.71 0.70 3.59
C GLU A 155 8.65 0.65 2.39
N HIS A 156 9.36 1.73 2.07
CA HIS A 156 10.33 1.72 0.98
C HIS A 156 11.43 0.68 1.19
N ALA A 157 11.72 0.29 2.43
CA ALA A 157 12.67 -0.78 2.71
C ALA A 157 12.16 -2.17 2.35
N THR A 158 10.87 -2.33 2.10
CA THR A 158 10.27 -3.56 1.56
C THR A 158 10.45 -3.68 0.04
N GLY A 159 10.71 -2.58 -0.68
CA GLY A 159 10.68 -2.54 -2.14
C GLY A 159 9.28 -2.65 -2.75
N LEU A 160 8.22 -2.50 -1.93
CA LEU A 160 6.82 -2.55 -2.37
C LEU A 160 6.18 -1.15 -2.46
N ALA A 161 6.87 -0.11 -2.00
CA ALA A 161 6.39 1.27 -2.05
C ALA A 161 7.03 2.05 -3.19
N ALA A 162 6.23 2.86 -3.87
CA ALA A 162 6.61 3.70 -5.00
C ALA A 162 6.13 5.13 -4.81
N ASP A 163 7.06 6.09 -4.76
CA ASP A 163 6.74 7.50 -4.93
C ASP A 163 6.68 7.80 -6.43
N LEU A 164 5.54 8.23 -6.92
CA LEU A 164 5.27 8.48 -8.33
C LEU A 164 5.14 9.99 -8.60
N ASN A 165 5.53 10.40 -9.80
CA ASN A 165 5.34 11.75 -10.28
C ASN A 165 5.00 11.77 -11.79
N THR A 166 4.93 12.96 -12.36
CA THR A 166 4.71 13.20 -13.80
C THR A 166 5.61 14.35 -14.26
N PRO A 167 5.91 14.50 -15.56
CA PRO A 167 6.73 15.61 -16.06
C PRO A 167 6.21 17.00 -15.70
N GLU A 168 4.86 17.15 -15.62
CA GLU A 168 4.23 18.42 -15.27
C GLU A 168 4.33 18.74 -13.77
N HIS A 169 4.59 17.73 -12.92
CA HIS A 169 4.70 17.89 -11.48
C HIS A 169 5.72 16.90 -10.92
N THR A 170 6.95 17.36 -10.75
CA THR A 170 8.09 16.52 -10.31
C THR A 170 8.31 16.54 -8.79
N SER A 171 7.64 17.46 -8.07
CA SER A 171 7.69 17.54 -6.61
C SER A 171 6.87 16.44 -5.95
N LEU A 172 7.31 16.01 -4.76
CA LEU A 172 6.53 15.15 -3.87
C LEU A 172 5.81 16.06 -2.86
N ASP A 173 4.70 16.61 -3.28
CA ASP A 173 3.81 17.46 -2.48
C ASP A 173 2.35 17.26 -2.89
N GLU A 174 1.42 17.84 -2.12
CA GLU A 174 -0.01 17.68 -2.36
C GLU A 174 -0.48 18.16 -3.73
N GLY A 175 0.29 19.03 -4.42
CA GLY A 175 -0.03 19.48 -5.77
C GLY A 175 -0.13 18.36 -6.79
N PHE A 176 0.50 17.19 -6.55
CA PHE A 176 0.38 16.02 -7.41
C PHE A 176 -1.08 15.55 -7.57
N GLU A 177 -1.94 15.75 -6.56
CA GLU A 177 -3.36 15.38 -6.63
C GLU A 177 -4.12 16.08 -7.77
N ASN A 178 -3.63 17.24 -8.24
CA ASN A 178 -4.26 18.01 -9.29
C ASN A 178 -3.85 17.56 -10.72
N THR A 179 -2.95 16.59 -10.83
CA THR A 179 -2.43 16.08 -12.11
C THR A 179 -3.36 15.07 -12.78
N ALA A 180 -3.19 14.90 -14.11
CA ALA A 180 -3.84 13.80 -14.83
C ALA A 180 -3.34 12.43 -14.35
N ALA A 181 -2.06 12.35 -13.97
CA ALA A 181 -1.43 11.13 -13.45
C ALA A 181 -2.12 10.63 -12.16
N PHE A 182 -2.34 11.51 -11.19
CA PHE A 182 -3.03 11.12 -9.95
C PHE A 182 -4.47 10.66 -10.20
N ARG A 183 -5.23 11.39 -11.04
CA ARG A 183 -6.60 10.98 -11.39
C ARG A 183 -6.65 9.62 -12.06
N TRP A 184 -5.71 9.35 -12.96
CA TRP A 184 -5.60 8.05 -13.63
C TRP A 184 -5.25 6.94 -12.61
N LEU A 185 -4.28 7.18 -11.73
CA LEU A 185 -3.89 6.24 -10.68
C LEU A 185 -5.06 5.91 -9.74
N CYS A 186 -5.86 6.89 -9.31
CA CYS A 186 -7.05 6.65 -8.49
C CYS A 186 -8.09 5.75 -9.18
N GLN A 187 -8.13 5.72 -10.50
CA GLN A 187 -9.09 4.93 -11.26
C GLN A 187 -8.56 3.52 -11.58
N HIS A 188 -7.24 3.36 -11.78
CA HIS A 188 -6.67 2.18 -12.40
C HIS A 188 -5.59 1.47 -11.59
N ALA A 189 -4.94 2.11 -10.61
CA ALA A 189 -3.80 1.53 -9.91
C ALA A 189 -4.13 0.18 -9.22
N VAL A 190 -5.36 0.02 -8.76
CA VAL A 190 -5.87 -1.21 -8.12
C VAL A 190 -5.79 -2.41 -9.07
N GLU A 191 -6.05 -2.23 -10.37
CA GLU A 191 -5.97 -3.28 -11.39
C GLU A 191 -4.55 -3.85 -11.51
N TYR A 192 -3.54 -3.04 -11.14
CA TYR A 192 -2.12 -3.39 -11.14
C TYR A 192 -1.59 -3.71 -9.74
N GLY A 193 -2.45 -3.84 -8.76
CA GLY A 193 -2.08 -4.21 -7.39
C GLY A 193 -1.53 -3.09 -6.52
N PHE A 194 -1.73 -1.83 -6.90
CA PHE A 194 -1.30 -0.67 -6.12
C PHE A 194 -2.48 0.01 -5.42
N ILE A 195 -2.27 0.44 -4.18
CA ILE A 195 -3.21 1.25 -3.40
C ILE A 195 -2.59 2.61 -3.07
N LEU A 196 -3.41 3.64 -2.94
CA LEU A 196 -3.01 4.92 -2.34
C LEU A 196 -2.79 4.69 -0.84
N ARG A 197 -1.53 4.80 -0.41
CA ARG A 197 -1.13 4.34 0.92
C ARG A 197 -1.52 5.25 2.06
N TYR A 198 -1.44 6.56 1.85
CA TYR A 198 -1.66 7.58 2.86
C TYR A 198 -2.73 8.58 2.41
N PRO A 199 -4.02 8.17 2.38
CA PRO A 199 -5.13 9.06 2.01
C PRO A 199 -5.43 10.06 3.13
N LYS A 200 -6.02 11.20 2.79
CA LYS A 200 -6.33 12.32 3.74
C LYS A 200 -7.14 11.85 4.95
N GLU A 201 -8.08 10.97 4.73
CA GLU A 201 -9.03 10.50 5.76
C GLU A 201 -8.37 9.56 6.77
N ALA A 202 -7.18 9.05 6.46
CA ALA A 202 -6.49 8.05 7.28
C ALA A 202 -5.27 8.60 8.05
N GLU A 203 -4.96 9.90 7.99
CA GLU A 203 -3.80 10.49 8.67
C GLU A 203 -3.74 10.16 10.18
N ALA A 204 -4.89 10.14 10.84
CA ALA A 204 -4.98 9.80 12.26
C ALA A 204 -4.65 8.33 12.56
N VAL A 205 -4.82 7.43 11.59
CA VAL A 205 -4.54 5.98 11.71
C VAL A 205 -3.13 5.65 11.26
N THR A 206 -2.72 6.22 10.12
CA THR A 206 -1.39 5.97 9.53
C THR A 206 -0.26 6.73 10.21
N GLU A 207 -0.60 7.82 10.94
CA GLU A 207 0.33 8.78 11.54
C GLU A 207 1.25 9.47 10.51
N ILE A 208 0.90 9.39 9.21
CA ILE A 208 1.56 10.05 8.09
C ILE A 208 0.58 11.07 7.49
N THR A 209 1.08 12.25 7.15
CA THR A 209 0.34 13.26 6.40
C THR A 209 -0.02 12.73 5.01
N TYR A 210 -1.07 13.28 4.42
CA TYR A 210 -1.51 12.92 3.08
C TYR A 210 -0.37 12.93 2.05
N GLU A 211 -0.19 11.81 1.34
CA GLU A 211 0.84 11.66 0.32
C GLU A 211 0.26 11.13 -1.00
N PRO A 212 -0.27 11.99 -1.90
CA PRO A 212 -0.85 11.55 -3.17
C PRO A 212 0.14 10.84 -4.10
N TRP A 213 1.43 11.03 -3.90
CA TRP A 213 2.51 10.41 -4.67
C TRP A 213 2.85 8.99 -4.21
N HIS A 214 2.48 8.57 -2.96
CA HIS A 214 2.93 7.33 -2.34
C HIS A 214 1.96 6.19 -2.59
N TRP A 215 2.37 5.23 -3.41
CA TRP A 215 1.58 4.06 -3.81
C TRP A 215 2.22 2.78 -3.30
N ARG A 216 1.41 1.92 -2.69
CA ARG A 216 1.87 0.64 -2.13
C ARG A 216 1.37 -0.52 -2.98
N TYR A 217 2.31 -1.38 -3.41
CA TYR A 217 1.99 -2.65 -4.05
C TYR A 217 1.61 -3.70 -3.01
N VAL A 218 0.46 -4.32 -3.19
CA VAL A 218 -0.07 -5.39 -2.35
C VAL A 218 -0.55 -6.59 -3.19
N GLY A 219 -0.41 -6.52 -4.52
CA GLY A 219 -0.96 -7.48 -5.48
C GLY A 219 -2.40 -7.17 -5.86
N PRO A 220 -2.84 -7.56 -7.09
CA PRO A 220 -4.17 -7.16 -7.62
C PRO A 220 -5.34 -7.61 -6.74
N GLU A 221 -5.31 -8.84 -6.23
CA GLU A 221 -6.37 -9.41 -5.41
C GLU A 221 -6.50 -8.65 -4.07
N ASN A 222 -5.39 -8.39 -3.40
CA ASN A 222 -5.36 -7.66 -2.13
C ASN A 222 -5.74 -6.20 -2.34
N ALA A 223 -5.27 -5.57 -3.42
CA ALA A 223 -5.62 -4.18 -3.77
C ALA A 223 -7.12 -4.04 -4.00
N ALA A 224 -7.75 -4.98 -4.73
CA ALA A 224 -9.18 -4.99 -4.96
C ALA A 224 -9.97 -5.13 -3.65
N LEU A 225 -9.57 -6.04 -2.75
CA LEU A 225 -10.19 -6.21 -1.44
C LEU A 225 -10.10 -4.95 -0.58
N ILE A 226 -8.90 -4.35 -0.47
CA ILE A 226 -8.67 -3.14 0.32
C ILE A 226 -9.49 -1.98 -0.26
N SER A 227 -9.46 -1.77 -1.58
CA SER A 227 -10.22 -0.72 -2.23
C SER A 227 -11.73 -0.87 -2.04
N GLN A 228 -12.28 -2.08 -2.19
CA GLN A 228 -13.71 -2.35 -1.99
C GLN A 228 -14.15 -2.16 -0.53
N SER A 229 -13.27 -2.41 0.43
CA SER A 229 -13.57 -2.21 1.85
C SER A 229 -13.65 -0.73 2.24
N GLY A 230 -13.02 0.17 1.47
CA GLY A 230 -12.87 1.59 1.82
C GLY A 230 -11.97 1.85 3.02
N LEU A 231 -11.24 0.83 3.50
CA LEU A 231 -10.33 0.94 4.63
C LEU A 231 -8.93 1.39 4.18
N CYS A 232 -8.20 2.07 5.06
CA CYS A 232 -6.76 2.22 4.89
C CYS A 232 -6.04 0.88 5.15
N PHE A 233 -4.76 0.80 4.80
CA PHE A 233 -4.02 -0.47 4.88
C PHE A 233 -3.92 -1.00 6.31
N GLU A 234 -3.70 -0.15 7.31
CA GLU A 234 -3.67 -0.51 8.73
C GLU A 234 -4.98 -1.16 9.18
N ASP A 235 -6.11 -0.50 8.87
CA ASP A 235 -7.43 -0.99 9.27
C ASP A 235 -7.79 -2.28 8.54
N ALA A 236 -7.42 -2.41 7.25
CA ALA A 236 -7.62 -3.65 6.49
C ALA A 236 -6.85 -4.82 7.12
N VAL A 237 -5.57 -4.62 7.48
CA VAL A 237 -4.76 -5.63 8.17
C VAL A 237 -5.36 -5.97 9.54
N ALA A 238 -5.80 -4.97 10.31
CA ALA A 238 -6.44 -5.20 11.61
C ALA A 238 -7.75 -5.99 11.50
N VAL A 239 -8.56 -5.74 10.48
CA VAL A 239 -9.77 -6.50 10.17
C VAL A 239 -9.43 -7.94 9.81
N LEU A 240 -8.44 -8.16 8.94
CA LEU A 240 -7.99 -9.51 8.59
C LEU A 240 -7.48 -10.29 9.80
N GLN A 241 -6.73 -9.65 10.72
CA GLN A 241 -6.26 -10.27 11.96
C GLN A 241 -7.41 -10.72 12.87
N LYS A 242 -8.46 -9.90 13.01
CA LYS A 242 -9.66 -10.27 13.77
C LYS A 242 -10.39 -11.46 13.14
N LEU A 243 -10.58 -11.42 11.81
CA LEU A 243 -11.22 -12.53 11.08
C LEU A 243 -10.40 -13.82 11.19
N ALA A 244 -9.09 -13.78 11.03
CA ALA A 244 -8.20 -14.93 11.18
C ALA A 244 -8.25 -15.51 12.60
N ALA A 245 -8.46 -14.68 13.62
CA ALA A 245 -8.66 -15.10 15.00
C ALA A 245 -10.10 -15.62 15.29
N GLY A 246 -10.99 -15.70 14.30
CA GLY A 246 -12.38 -16.12 14.46
C GLY A 246 -13.24 -15.10 15.23
N GLN A 247 -12.84 -13.85 15.25
CA GLN A 247 -13.58 -12.77 15.91
C GLN A 247 -14.56 -12.11 14.94
N SER A 248 -15.73 -11.74 15.43
CA SER A 248 -16.71 -10.99 14.64
C SER A 248 -16.19 -9.56 14.40
N VAL A 249 -16.24 -9.11 13.14
CA VAL A 249 -16.02 -7.71 12.78
C VAL A 249 -17.39 -7.06 12.70
N THR A 250 -17.83 -6.48 13.83
CA THR A 250 -19.00 -5.59 13.85
C THR A 250 -18.53 -4.19 13.53
N GLY A 251 -19.09 -3.62 12.46
CA GLY A 251 -18.88 -2.22 12.08
C GLY A 251 -19.51 -1.26 13.08
#